data_538fb41fabe8cdb66d67d763a2f64c8e
#
_entry.id   538fb41fabe8cdb66d67d763a2f64c8e
#
_cell.length_a   1.000
_cell.length_b   1.000
_cell.length_c   1.000
_cell.angle_alpha   90.00
_cell.angle_beta   90.00
_cell.angle_gamma   90.00
#
_symmetry.space_group_name_H-M   'P 1'
#
loop_
_entity.id
_entity.type
_entity.pdbx_description
1 polymer ?
#
loop_
_entity_poly.entity_id
_entity_poly.type
_entity_poly.pdbx_seq_one_letter_code
_entity_poly.pdbx_strand_id
1 'polypeptide(L)'
;MKSNRKIAAGILALCMLAGFAGCSGTGTVSSQGGAAPSAQNSSAPQQPENLKGEVTLYTSQPEQDVQALIEAFNQKQPDVKVNVFRSGTEEVVSKILAEKKAGAVKADLLLVADAATFEALKSENLLMSYESPELKGISSDYYDAEHTYTGTKIISTGIVINTDMVKKAPAGYKDLVDASYKDNLIMPSPLYSGAAAYNLGVLVRTDGVGWDFYKSLKANGVSVQQGNGAVEKAVLAGQKSCGIVVDYLPLRDKAKGSPVEFIYPSEGSLSVTEPIGIVNGTPNEAQAKAFVDFILSDDGQTTTSVIGYTPIKSGIKAPEGFKSVDEIKNLTYDISELVKTRDGDKEEFSKLFG
;
A
#
# COMPACT_ATOMS: atom_id res chain seq x y z
N MET A 1 -31.15 -0.90 45.20
CA MET A 1 -32.42 -0.15 45.14
C MET A 1 -32.90 -0.13 43.69
N LYS A 2 -34.12 -0.64 43.55
CA LYS A 2 -34.90 -0.84 42.34
C LYS A 2 -35.34 0.50 41.72
N SER A 3 -35.41 0.62 40.43
CA SER A 3 -36.62 1.16 39.78
C SER A 3 -36.61 0.81 38.27
N ASN A 4 -37.59 -0.03 37.96
CA ASN A 4 -38.11 -0.29 36.61
C ASN A 4 -38.90 0.90 36.10
N ARG A 5 -38.96 1.15 34.79
CA ARG A 5 -40.23 1.54 34.11
C ARG A 5 -40.22 1.06 32.67
N LYS A 6 -41.24 0.24 32.43
CA LYS A 6 -41.74 -0.29 31.14
C LYS A 6 -42.77 0.66 30.55
N ILE A 7 -43.24 0.26 29.35
CA ILE A 7 -44.52 0.62 28.68
C ILE A 7 -44.36 1.70 27.60
N ALA A 8 -44.89 1.60 26.38
CA ALA A 8 -45.87 0.69 25.80
C ALA A 8 -45.83 0.75 24.27
N ALA A 9 -46.42 -0.28 23.72
CA ALA A 9 -46.72 -0.52 22.31
C ALA A 9 -47.86 0.37 21.79
N GLY A 10 -47.90 0.56 20.47
CA GLY A 10 -49.04 1.12 19.76
C GLY A 10 -49.09 0.59 18.33
N ILE A 11 -49.92 -0.39 18.14
CA ILE A 11 -50.36 -0.98 16.86
C ILE A 11 -51.45 -0.07 16.32
N LEU A 12 -51.49 0.21 15.02
CA LEU A 12 -52.76 0.20 14.28
C LEU A 12 -52.52 -0.02 12.78
N ALA A 13 -53.22 -1.00 12.30
CA ALA A 13 -53.40 -1.42 10.91
C ALA A 13 -54.57 -0.66 10.27
N LEU A 14 -54.69 -0.66 8.99
CA LEU A 14 -55.86 -1.13 8.22
C LEU A 14 -56.06 -0.36 6.88
N CYS A 15 -56.11 -1.13 5.82
CA CYS A 15 -57.00 -1.17 4.66
C CYS A 15 -57.24 0.11 3.83
N MET A 16 -57.22 0.03 2.49
CA MET A 16 -58.31 -0.57 1.68
C MET A 16 -57.96 -0.67 0.19
N LEU A 17 -58.46 -1.74 -0.38
CA LEU A 17 -58.62 -2.05 -1.81
C LEU A 17 -59.61 -1.06 -2.49
N ALA A 18 -59.38 -0.82 -3.77
CA ALA A 18 -60.41 -0.80 -4.80
C ALA A 18 -59.75 -0.85 -6.18
N GLY A 19 -60.15 -1.86 -6.88
CA GLY A 19 -60.01 -2.12 -8.26
C GLY A 19 -61.12 -1.48 -9.09
N PHE A 20 -60.85 -1.36 -10.37
CA PHE A 20 -61.89 -1.37 -11.41
C PHE A 20 -61.32 -1.89 -12.72
N ALA A 21 -62.01 -2.86 -13.28
CA ALA A 21 -61.87 -3.45 -14.58
C ALA A 21 -62.64 -2.64 -15.62
N GLY A 22 -62.27 -2.80 -16.90
CA GLY A 22 -63.15 -2.40 -17.98
C GLY A 22 -62.46 -2.16 -19.32
N CYS A 23 -62.60 -3.09 -20.12
CA CYS A 23 -63.17 -3.24 -21.47
C CYS A 23 -62.29 -2.96 -22.71
N SER A 24 -62.13 -4.02 -23.39
CA SER A 24 -62.09 -4.33 -24.82
C SER A 24 -62.34 -3.21 -25.84
N GLY A 25 -61.49 -3.18 -26.87
CA GLY A 25 -61.69 -2.50 -28.15
C GLY A 25 -60.74 -3.05 -29.20
N THR A 26 -61.27 -3.91 -30.06
CA THR A 26 -60.65 -4.45 -31.30
C THR A 26 -60.43 -3.34 -32.31
N GLY A 27 -59.27 -3.31 -32.93
CA GLY A 27 -58.98 -2.46 -34.08
C GLY A 27 -57.65 -2.85 -34.71
N THR A 28 -57.76 -3.71 -35.72
CA THR A 28 -56.70 -4.03 -36.70
C THR A 28 -56.41 -2.83 -37.56
N VAL A 29 -55.15 -2.43 -37.76
CA VAL A 29 -54.57 -1.99 -39.06
C VAL A 29 -53.03 -2.02 -39.02
N SER A 30 -52.48 -2.44 -40.14
CA SER A 30 -51.12 -2.72 -40.57
C SER A 30 -50.01 -1.70 -40.38
N SER A 31 -48.80 -2.28 -40.28
CA SER A 31 -47.54 -1.93 -40.92
C SER A 31 -46.88 -0.55 -40.67
N GLN A 32 -45.76 -0.52 -40.07
CA GLN A 32 -44.44 -0.26 -40.70
C GLN A 32 -43.36 -0.18 -39.63
N GLY A 33 -42.20 -0.72 -39.98
CA GLY A 33 -41.04 -0.89 -39.08
C GLY A 33 -40.44 0.44 -38.58
N GLY A 34 -39.99 0.36 -37.38
CA GLY A 34 -39.08 1.28 -36.75
C GLY A 34 -38.27 0.51 -35.73
N ALA A 35 -37.02 0.16 -36.10
CA ALA A 35 -36.09 -0.47 -35.20
C ALA A 35 -35.82 0.48 -34.03
N ALA A 36 -36.22 0.10 -32.83
CA ALA A 36 -35.76 0.71 -31.61
C ALA A 36 -34.28 0.34 -31.40
N PRO A 37 -33.42 1.30 -30.99
CA PRO A 37 -32.06 0.95 -30.65
C PRO A 37 -32.10 0.11 -29.37
N SER A 38 -31.54 -1.10 -29.46
CA SER A 38 -31.25 -1.96 -28.33
C SER A 38 -30.34 -1.17 -27.36
N ALA A 39 -30.85 -0.83 -26.20
CA ALA A 39 -30.01 -0.39 -25.11
C ALA A 39 -29.01 -1.54 -24.80
N GLN A 40 -27.77 -1.34 -25.21
CA GLN A 40 -26.67 -2.17 -24.71
C GLN A 40 -26.57 -1.90 -23.20
N ASN A 41 -27.08 -2.84 -22.44
CA ASN A 41 -26.79 -2.95 -21.02
C ASN A 41 -25.30 -3.27 -20.91
N SER A 42 -24.46 -2.27 -20.70
CA SER A 42 -23.10 -2.45 -20.24
C SER A 42 -23.17 -2.88 -18.76
N SER A 43 -23.41 -4.15 -18.53
CA SER A 43 -23.18 -4.76 -17.24
C SER A 43 -21.69 -4.65 -16.93
N ALA A 44 -21.33 -3.87 -15.90
CA ALA A 44 -20.02 -3.97 -15.30
C ALA A 44 -19.73 -5.45 -14.98
N PRO A 45 -18.47 -5.91 -15.09
CA PRO A 45 -18.12 -7.28 -14.72
C PRO A 45 -18.50 -7.50 -13.26
N GLN A 46 -19.53 -8.30 -13.00
CA GLN A 46 -19.86 -8.73 -11.65
C GLN A 46 -18.77 -9.71 -11.22
N GLN A 47 -18.10 -9.42 -10.10
CA GLN A 47 -17.28 -10.44 -9.44
C GLN A 47 -18.16 -11.67 -9.18
N PRO A 48 -17.64 -12.90 -9.43
CA PRO A 48 -18.42 -14.09 -9.15
C PRO A 48 -18.80 -14.12 -7.67
N GLU A 49 -20.12 -14.16 -7.41
CA GLU A 49 -20.64 -14.35 -6.06
C GLU A 49 -20.13 -15.71 -5.54
N ASN A 50 -19.50 -15.69 -4.34
CA ASN A 50 -19.03 -16.87 -3.60
C ASN A 50 -17.86 -17.65 -4.24
N LEU A 51 -16.71 -16.98 -4.43
CA LEU A 51 -15.46 -17.70 -4.67
C LEU A 51 -15.10 -18.57 -3.45
N LYS A 52 -14.53 -19.75 -3.70
CA LYS A 52 -14.05 -20.68 -2.67
C LYS A 52 -12.59 -21.04 -2.93
N GLY A 53 -11.91 -21.49 -1.89
CA GLY A 53 -10.55 -21.98 -2.01
C GLY A 53 -9.54 -21.12 -1.22
N GLU A 54 -8.31 -21.12 -1.67
CA GLU A 54 -7.24 -20.38 -0.99
C GLU A 54 -6.37 -19.60 -1.96
N VAL A 55 -5.69 -18.59 -1.43
CA VAL A 55 -4.69 -17.79 -2.13
C VAL A 55 -3.52 -17.53 -1.18
N THR A 56 -2.29 -17.57 -1.70
CA THR A 56 -1.07 -17.35 -0.92
C THR A 56 -0.47 -15.99 -1.25
N LEU A 57 -0.46 -15.11 -0.26
CA LEU A 57 0.10 -13.75 -0.34
C LEU A 57 1.51 -13.71 0.27
N TYR A 58 2.49 -13.29 -0.52
CA TYR A 58 3.82 -12.93 -0.01
C TYR A 58 3.89 -11.41 0.15
N THR A 59 4.24 -10.93 1.35
CA THR A 59 4.16 -9.50 1.65
C THR A 59 5.25 -9.01 2.60
N SER A 60 5.54 -7.70 2.51
CA SER A 60 6.39 -6.98 3.46
C SER A 60 5.61 -6.09 4.43
N GLN A 61 4.29 -6.03 4.30
CA GLN A 61 3.46 -5.26 5.22
C GLN A 61 3.56 -5.74 6.67
N PRO A 62 3.33 -4.86 7.67
CA PRO A 62 3.14 -5.28 9.05
C PRO A 62 2.00 -6.30 9.18
N GLU A 63 2.18 -7.30 10.04
CA GLU A 63 1.23 -8.41 10.20
C GLU A 63 -0.19 -7.93 10.53
N GLN A 64 -0.30 -6.95 11.45
CA GLN A 64 -1.60 -6.39 11.83
C GLN A 64 -2.32 -5.70 10.66
N ASP A 65 -1.58 -5.03 9.79
CA ASP A 65 -2.13 -4.31 8.64
C ASP A 65 -2.63 -5.30 7.57
N VAL A 66 -1.86 -6.36 7.31
CA VAL A 66 -2.27 -7.45 6.41
C VAL A 66 -3.52 -8.14 6.94
N GLN A 67 -3.57 -8.42 8.24
CA GLN A 67 -4.72 -9.05 8.87
C GLN A 67 -5.98 -8.20 8.69
N ALA A 68 -5.90 -6.89 8.92
CA ALA A 68 -7.03 -5.97 8.72
C ALA A 68 -7.53 -5.95 7.26
N LEU A 69 -6.62 -6.00 6.29
CA LEU A 69 -6.99 -6.12 4.87
C LEU A 69 -7.69 -7.44 4.56
N ILE A 70 -7.19 -8.55 5.11
CA ILE A 70 -7.77 -9.88 4.92
C ILE A 70 -9.16 -9.96 5.57
N GLU A 71 -9.34 -9.41 6.77
CA GLU A 71 -10.63 -9.37 7.47
C GLU A 71 -11.66 -8.58 6.65
N ALA A 72 -11.28 -7.44 6.10
CA ALA A 72 -12.16 -6.65 5.24
C ALA A 72 -12.46 -7.37 3.90
N PHE A 73 -11.48 -8.03 3.29
CA PHE A 73 -11.68 -8.86 2.10
C PHE A 73 -12.65 -10.02 2.37
N ASN A 74 -12.51 -10.70 3.50
CA ASN A 74 -13.35 -11.83 3.86
C ASN A 74 -14.80 -11.44 4.16
N GLN A 75 -15.11 -10.16 4.40
CA GLN A 75 -16.50 -9.68 4.43
C GLN A 75 -17.17 -9.76 3.05
N LYS A 76 -16.39 -9.71 1.96
CA LYS A 76 -16.86 -9.81 0.57
C LYS A 76 -16.73 -11.23 0.02
N GLN A 77 -15.69 -11.95 0.43
CA GLN A 77 -15.35 -13.30 -0.04
C GLN A 77 -15.07 -14.22 1.15
N PRO A 78 -16.12 -14.62 1.93
CA PRO A 78 -15.96 -15.35 3.20
C PRO A 78 -15.37 -16.75 3.04
N ASP A 79 -15.51 -17.36 1.87
CA ASP A 79 -15.07 -18.73 1.58
C ASP A 79 -13.66 -18.77 0.94
N VAL A 80 -12.99 -17.62 0.78
CA VAL A 80 -11.60 -17.55 0.31
C VAL A 80 -10.65 -17.40 1.49
N LYS A 81 -9.78 -18.37 1.68
CA LYS A 81 -8.73 -18.32 2.70
C LYS A 81 -7.48 -17.64 2.14
N VAL A 82 -6.95 -16.63 2.82
CA VAL A 82 -5.68 -16.00 2.48
C VAL A 82 -4.58 -16.53 3.38
N ASN A 83 -3.62 -17.27 2.81
CA ASN A 83 -2.41 -17.71 3.50
C ASN A 83 -1.33 -16.65 3.34
N VAL A 84 -0.63 -16.27 4.41
CA VAL A 84 0.35 -15.19 4.38
C VAL A 84 1.75 -15.70 4.67
N PHE A 85 2.70 -15.35 3.80
CA PHE A 85 4.12 -15.35 4.12
C PHE A 85 4.59 -13.90 4.24
N ARG A 86 5.08 -13.53 5.42
CA ARG A 86 5.51 -12.16 5.72
C ARG A 86 7.00 -12.10 6.02
N SER A 87 7.74 -11.24 5.31
CA SER A 87 9.12 -10.88 5.64
C SER A 87 9.48 -9.49 5.10
N GLY A 88 10.74 -9.07 5.15
CA GLY A 88 11.19 -7.89 4.42
C GLY A 88 11.13 -8.09 2.92
N THR A 89 11.00 -7.00 2.15
CA THR A 89 10.89 -7.08 0.68
C THR A 89 12.03 -7.88 0.06
N GLU A 90 13.28 -7.65 0.49
CA GLU A 90 14.46 -8.31 -0.09
C GLU A 90 14.46 -9.82 0.19
N GLU A 91 13.96 -10.25 1.36
CA GLU A 91 13.80 -11.68 1.70
C GLU A 91 12.66 -12.33 0.91
N VAL A 92 11.54 -11.60 0.71
CA VAL A 92 10.43 -12.06 -0.14
C VAL A 92 10.90 -12.27 -1.58
N VAL A 93 11.64 -11.30 -2.13
CA VAL A 93 12.20 -11.38 -3.48
C VAL A 93 13.17 -12.56 -3.59
N SER A 94 14.09 -12.70 -2.65
CA SER A 94 15.04 -13.82 -2.63
C SER A 94 14.33 -15.16 -2.59
N LYS A 95 13.27 -15.27 -1.80
CA LYS A 95 12.46 -16.50 -1.68
C LYS A 95 11.74 -16.84 -2.99
N ILE A 96 11.06 -15.90 -3.62
CA ILE A 96 10.32 -16.18 -4.85
C ILE A 96 11.25 -16.52 -6.01
N LEU A 97 12.42 -15.88 -6.10
CA LEU A 97 13.44 -16.23 -7.09
C LEU A 97 14.03 -17.62 -6.88
N ALA A 98 14.26 -18.02 -5.61
CA ALA A 98 14.71 -19.37 -5.27
C ALA A 98 13.64 -20.42 -5.63
N GLU A 99 12.36 -20.15 -5.35
CA GLU A 99 11.22 -21.01 -5.71
C GLU A 99 11.08 -21.14 -7.24
N LYS A 100 11.19 -20.03 -7.98
CA LYS A 100 11.21 -20.04 -9.45
C LYS A 100 12.32 -20.94 -9.98
N LYS A 101 13.53 -20.78 -9.46
CA LYS A 101 14.70 -21.61 -9.84
C LYS A 101 14.45 -23.10 -9.54
N ALA A 102 13.72 -23.40 -8.47
CA ALA A 102 13.32 -24.75 -8.13
C ALA A 102 12.12 -25.27 -8.95
N GLY A 103 11.51 -24.44 -9.80
CA GLY A 103 10.35 -24.79 -10.63
C GLY A 103 9.04 -24.90 -9.84
N ALA A 104 8.94 -24.31 -8.65
CA ALA A 104 7.78 -24.44 -7.75
C ALA A 104 7.54 -23.14 -6.96
N VAL A 105 7.08 -22.09 -7.63
CA VAL A 105 6.63 -20.87 -6.97
C VAL A 105 5.35 -21.17 -6.18
N LYS A 106 5.32 -20.75 -4.92
CA LYS A 106 4.21 -21.02 -3.99
C LYS A 106 3.31 -19.81 -3.75
N ALA A 107 3.79 -18.62 -4.08
CA ALA A 107 3.00 -17.41 -3.99
C ALA A 107 2.01 -17.33 -5.15
N ASP A 108 0.80 -16.85 -4.86
CA ASP A 108 -0.19 -16.43 -5.85
C ASP A 108 -0.17 -14.92 -6.05
N LEU A 109 0.16 -14.19 -4.98
CA LEU A 109 0.16 -12.73 -4.91
C LEU A 109 1.44 -12.23 -4.26
N LEU A 110 1.92 -11.09 -4.74
CA LEU A 110 2.99 -10.30 -4.13
C LEU A 110 2.46 -8.93 -3.75
N LEU A 111 2.76 -8.49 -2.53
CA LEU A 111 2.46 -7.14 -2.03
C LEU A 111 3.67 -6.66 -1.22
N VAL A 112 4.60 -6.01 -1.91
CA VAL A 112 5.89 -5.60 -1.34
C VAL A 112 6.29 -4.22 -1.83
N ALA A 113 7.24 -3.58 -1.15
CA ALA A 113 7.70 -2.27 -1.56
C ALA A 113 8.53 -2.34 -2.84
N ASP A 114 8.33 -1.48 -3.61
CA ASP A 114 8.61 -0.52 -4.65
C ASP A 114 8.44 -1.05 -6.09
N ALA A 115 8.18 -0.09 -6.98
CA ALA A 115 8.00 -0.36 -8.40
C ALA A 115 9.26 -0.93 -9.07
N ALA A 116 10.47 -0.54 -8.63
CA ALA A 116 11.71 -1.09 -9.18
C ALA A 116 11.85 -2.59 -8.86
N THR A 117 11.37 -3.03 -7.68
CA THR A 117 11.26 -4.46 -7.35
C THR A 117 10.34 -5.19 -8.32
N PHE A 118 9.16 -4.62 -8.63
CA PHE A 118 8.21 -5.23 -9.55
C PHE A 118 8.71 -5.24 -10.99
N GLU A 119 9.39 -4.20 -11.45
CA GLU A 119 10.05 -4.21 -12.77
C GLU A 119 11.11 -5.32 -12.88
N ALA A 120 11.90 -5.54 -11.84
CA ALA A 120 12.85 -6.65 -11.80
C ALA A 120 12.13 -8.02 -11.87
N LEU A 121 11.03 -8.20 -11.10
CA LEU A 121 10.24 -9.43 -11.13
C LEU A 121 9.51 -9.64 -12.46
N LYS A 122 9.06 -8.56 -13.11
CA LYS A 122 8.47 -8.57 -14.45
C LYS A 122 9.48 -9.04 -15.48
N SER A 123 10.72 -8.54 -15.44
CA SER A 123 11.81 -8.98 -16.34
C SER A 123 12.13 -10.47 -16.21
N GLU A 124 11.85 -11.04 -15.03
CA GLU A 124 11.95 -12.46 -14.74
C GLU A 124 10.71 -13.28 -15.16
N ASN A 125 9.70 -12.66 -15.82
CA ASN A 125 8.44 -13.27 -16.21
C ASN A 125 7.67 -13.91 -15.02
N LEU A 126 7.76 -13.29 -13.85
CA LEU A 126 7.10 -13.76 -12.62
C LEU A 126 5.70 -13.18 -12.42
N LEU A 127 5.34 -12.14 -13.18
CA LEU A 127 4.09 -11.42 -12.99
C LEU A 127 3.13 -11.65 -14.15
N MET A 128 1.86 -11.84 -13.81
CA MET A 128 0.76 -11.97 -14.76
C MET A 128 0.19 -10.58 -15.09
N SER A 129 -0.11 -10.32 -16.36
CA SER A 129 -0.88 -9.13 -16.74
C SER A 129 -2.33 -9.26 -16.29
N TYR A 130 -2.84 -8.28 -15.55
CA TYR A 130 -4.23 -8.20 -15.14
C TYR A 130 -4.71 -6.76 -15.02
N GLU A 131 -5.56 -6.33 -15.94
CA GLU A 131 -6.25 -5.04 -15.87
C GLU A 131 -7.48 -5.17 -14.95
N SER A 132 -7.33 -4.71 -13.71
CA SER A 132 -8.43 -4.71 -12.75
C SER A 132 -9.54 -3.74 -13.17
N PRO A 133 -10.82 -4.09 -13.08
CA PRO A 133 -11.93 -3.17 -13.30
C PRO A 133 -11.94 -2.00 -12.30
N GLU A 134 -11.22 -2.13 -11.20
CA GLU A 134 -11.11 -1.13 -10.13
C GLU A 134 -10.07 -0.03 -10.39
N LEU A 135 -9.33 -0.08 -11.52
CA LEU A 135 -8.38 0.97 -11.92
C LEU A 135 -9.05 2.32 -12.16
N LYS A 136 -10.37 2.35 -12.34
CA LYS A 136 -11.12 3.61 -12.45
C LYS A 136 -10.92 4.48 -11.20
N GLY A 137 -10.42 5.69 -11.39
CA GLY A 137 -10.11 6.64 -10.31
C GLY A 137 -8.72 6.46 -9.70
N ILE A 138 -7.89 5.57 -10.26
CA ILE A 138 -6.46 5.43 -9.93
C ILE A 138 -5.64 6.03 -11.08
N SER A 139 -4.67 6.90 -10.77
CA SER A 139 -3.79 7.49 -11.79
C SER A 139 -2.94 6.43 -12.47
N SER A 140 -2.72 6.60 -13.79
CA SER A 140 -1.80 5.75 -14.55
C SER A 140 -0.36 5.77 -14.04
N ASP A 141 0.01 6.76 -13.24
CA ASP A 141 1.33 6.82 -12.60
C ASP A 141 1.54 5.73 -11.53
N TYR A 142 0.47 5.05 -11.13
CA TYR A 142 0.50 4.04 -10.07
C TYR A 142 0.41 2.61 -10.55
N TYR A 143 0.31 2.35 -11.85
CA TYR A 143 0.32 1.00 -12.38
C TYR A 143 1.17 0.86 -13.64
N ASP A 144 1.70 -0.33 -13.84
CA ASP A 144 2.46 -0.68 -15.03
C ASP A 144 1.61 -0.62 -16.30
N ALA A 145 2.18 -0.12 -17.38
CA ALA A 145 1.48 -0.01 -18.67
C ALA A 145 1.02 -1.36 -19.25
N GLU A 146 1.67 -2.46 -18.87
CA GLU A 146 1.28 -3.83 -19.23
C GLU A 146 0.37 -4.47 -18.15
N HIS A 147 -0.03 -3.71 -17.12
CA HIS A 147 -0.88 -4.14 -16.01
C HIS A 147 -0.33 -5.36 -15.24
N THR A 148 0.99 -5.50 -15.14
CA THR A 148 1.60 -6.60 -14.39
C THR A 148 1.65 -6.35 -12.89
N TYR A 149 1.53 -5.08 -12.48
CA TYR A 149 1.38 -4.68 -11.08
C TYR A 149 0.66 -3.33 -10.97
N THR A 150 0.06 -3.10 -9.82
CA THR A 150 -0.58 -1.83 -9.47
C THR A 150 -0.20 -1.43 -8.05
N GLY A 151 0.19 -0.16 -7.85
CA GLY A 151 0.34 0.42 -6.52
C GLY A 151 -0.95 0.29 -5.71
N THR A 152 -0.83 0.20 -4.41
CA THR A 152 -1.99 0.04 -3.52
C THR A 152 -2.19 1.21 -2.58
N LYS A 153 -1.14 1.96 -2.29
CA LYS A 153 -1.12 3.12 -1.38
C LYS A 153 0.18 3.89 -1.55
N ILE A 154 0.28 5.08 -1.00
CA ILE A 154 1.54 5.80 -0.88
C ILE A 154 2.14 5.59 0.51
N ILE A 155 3.42 5.30 0.54
CA ILE A 155 4.26 5.25 1.73
C ILE A 155 5.40 6.23 1.51
N SER A 156 5.46 7.29 2.32
CA SER A 156 6.50 8.32 2.21
C SER A 156 7.57 8.12 3.27
N THR A 157 8.83 8.11 2.86
CA THR A 157 9.94 8.12 3.82
C THR A 157 10.36 9.55 4.09
N GLY A 158 10.55 9.84 5.37
CA GLY A 158 11.02 11.11 5.90
C GLY A 158 11.80 10.91 7.19
N ILE A 159 11.67 11.86 8.10
CA ILE A 159 12.43 11.89 9.34
C ILE A 159 11.48 11.79 10.53
N VAL A 160 11.73 10.87 11.45
CA VAL A 160 11.09 10.86 12.77
C VAL A 160 12.00 11.46 13.82
N ILE A 161 11.44 12.25 14.72
CA ILE A 161 12.13 12.72 15.92
C ILE A 161 11.34 12.34 17.17
N ASN A 162 12.07 12.15 18.28
CA ASN A 162 11.48 12.13 19.61
C ASN A 162 11.44 13.57 20.14
N THR A 163 10.23 14.09 20.39
CA THR A 163 10.02 15.51 20.74
C THR A 163 10.50 15.87 22.16
N ASP A 164 10.68 14.89 23.03
CA ASP A 164 11.26 15.11 24.36
C ASP A 164 12.78 15.33 24.27
N MET A 165 13.43 14.73 23.26
CA MET A 165 14.89 14.76 23.09
C MET A 165 15.36 15.84 22.12
N VAL A 166 14.62 16.07 21.02
CA VAL A 166 15.00 17.01 19.96
C VAL A 166 14.31 18.35 20.16
N LYS A 167 15.09 19.40 20.43
CA LYS A 167 14.58 20.77 20.64
C LYS A 167 14.47 21.57 19.35
N LYS A 168 15.31 21.28 18.36
CA LYS A 168 15.27 21.89 17.02
C LYS A 168 15.16 20.78 16.00
N ALA A 169 14.01 20.66 15.37
CA ALA A 169 13.76 19.67 14.36
C ALA A 169 14.64 19.91 13.11
N PRO A 170 15.14 18.83 12.44
CA PRO A 170 15.80 18.95 11.15
C PRO A 170 14.78 19.38 10.09
N ALA A 171 15.18 20.20 9.11
CA ALA A 171 14.34 20.58 8.01
C ALA A 171 14.38 19.55 6.87
N GLY A 172 15.44 18.76 6.76
CA GLY A 172 15.62 17.78 5.71
C GLY A 172 16.77 16.81 5.97
N TYR A 173 17.04 15.96 4.98
CA TYR A 173 18.07 14.91 5.09
C TYR A 173 19.46 15.49 5.36
N LYS A 174 19.80 16.64 4.75
CA LYS A 174 21.11 17.28 4.90
C LYS A 174 21.40 17.71 6.33
N ASP A 175 20.39 18.00 7.12
CA ASP A 175 20.58 18.39 8.53
C ASP A 175 20.98 17.20 9.41
N LEU A 176 20.71 15.95 8.97
CA LEU A 176 20.99 14.75 9.76
C LEU A 176 22.49 14.47 9.95
N VAL A 177 23.35 15.13 9.18
CA VAL A 177 24.80 15.01 9.35
C VAL A 177 25.38 16.03 10.33
N ASP A 178 24.53 16.90 10.91
CA ASP A 178 24.95 17.84 11.96
C ASP A 178 25.42 17.10 13.23
N ALA A 179 26.45 17.63 13.88
CA ALA A 179 27.04 17.04 15.07
C ALA A 179 26.06 16.91 16.25
N SER A 180 24.97 17.66 16.27
CA SER A 180 23.91 17.55 17.29
C SER A 180 23.18 16.19 17.25
N TYR A 181 23.23 15.47 16.13
CA TYR A 181 22.64 14.14 15.98
C TYR A 181 23.66 13.00 16.14
N LYS A 182 24.92 13.33 16.50
CA LYS A 182 25.97 12.32 16.64
C LYS A 182 25.58 11.22 17.62
N ASP A 183 25.73 9.95 17.15
CA ASP A 183 25.37 8.72 17.87
C ASP A 183 23.89 8.56 18.22
N ASN A 184 23.02 9.51 17.78
CA ASN A 184 21.59 9.56 18.08
C ASN A 184 20.69 9.35 16.86
N LEU A 185 21.26 8.99 15.72
CA LEU A 185 20.54 8.73 14.49
C LEU A 185 20.41 7.24 14.22
N ILE A 186 19.30 6.85 13.57
CA ILE A 186 18.99 5.47 13.21
C ILE A 186 18.29 5.43 11.84
N MET A 187 18.56 4.37 11.05
CA MET A 187 17.92 4.17 9.75
C MET A 187 17.67 2.69 9.44
N PRO A 188 16.72 2.34 8.54
CA PRO A 188 16.50 0.97 8.11
C PRO A 188 17.57 0.53 7.11
N SER A 189 17.85 -0.77 7.08
CA SER A 189 18.79 -1.38 6.13
C SER A 189 18.14 -1.55 4.75
N PRO A 190 18.79 -1.11 3.67
CA PRO A 190 18.38 -1.39 2.30
C PRO A 190 18.55 -2.87 1.90
N LEU A 191 19.24 -3.66 2.72
CA LEU A 191 19.41 -5.11 2.51
C LEU A 191 18.20 -5.92 3.00
N TYR A 192 17.23 -5.26 3.63
CA TYR A 192 16.00 -5.89 4.13
C TYR A 192 14.74 -5.17 3.67
N SER A 193 14.72 -3.84 3.79
CA SER A 193 13.56 -3.00 3.47
C SER A 193 13.62 -2.51 2.03
N GLY A 194 12.59 -2.87 1.22
CA GLY A 194 12.47 -2.38 -0.16
C GLY A 194 12.37 -0.86 -0.23
N ALA A 195 11.57 -0.22 0.66
CA ALA A 195 11.52 1.23 0.72
C ALA A 195 12.91 1.84 1.02
N ALA A 196 13.70 1.23 1.92
CA ALA A 196 15.06 1.71 2.18
C ALA A 196 16.00 1.49 0.98
N ALA A 197 15.83 0.41 0.22
CA ALA A 197 16.59 0.16 -1.01
C ALA A 197 16.24 1.18 -2.11
N TYR A 198 14.95 1.49 -2.29
CA TYR A 198 14.50 2.58 -3.16
C TYR A 198 15.11 3.92 -2.72
N ASN A 199 15.02 4.24 -1.43
CA ASN A 199 15.54 5.48 -0.85
C ASN A 199 17.05 5.62 -1.07
N LEU A 200 17.81 4.54 -0.87
CA LEU A 200 19.25 4.51 -1.16
C LEU A 200 19.50 4.90 -2.62
N GLY A 201 18.84 4.22 -3.56
CA GLY A 201 18.99 4.46 -4.99
C GLY A 201 18.71 5.91 -5.39
N VAL A 202 17.65 6.51 -4.86
CA VAL A 202 17.28 7.91 -5.14
C VAL A 202 18.26 8.87 -4.48
N LEU A 203 18.56 8.71 -3.19
CA LEU A 203 19.39 9.66 -2.43
C LEU A 203 20.84 9.71 -2.93
N VAL A 204 21.42 8.56 -3.33
CA VAL A 204 22.80 8.57 -3.85
C VAL A 204 22.93 9.26 -5.20
N ARG A 205 21.79 9.51 -5.89
CA ARG A 205 21.70 10.22 -7.16
C ARG A 205 21.11 11.62 -7.04
N THR A 206 20.73 12.03 -5.82
CA THR A 206 20.19 13.35 -5.55
C THR A 206 21.31 14.37 -5.39
N ASP A 207 21.25 15.48 -6.14
CA ASP A 207 22.25 16.54 -6.10
C ASP A 207 22.44 17.10 -4.67
N GLY A 208 23.70 17.15 -4.27
CA GLY A 208 24.11 17.64 -2.95
C GLY A 208 23.76 16.71 -1.79
N VAL A 209 23.39 15.44 -2.09
CA VAL A 209 23.25 14.34 -1.13
C VAL A 209 24.29 13.27 -1.47
N GLY A 210 24.03 12.36 -2.40
CA GLY A 210 24.99 11.40 -2.90
C GLY A 210 25.51 10.42 -1.85
N TRP A 211 26.55 9.67 -2.21
CA TRP A 211 27.26 8.76 -1.29
C TRP A 211 27.95 9.48 -0.12
N ASP A 212 28.32 10.76 -0.30
CA ASP A 212 28.94 11.55 0.77
C ASP A 212 27.99 11.79 1.95
N PHE A 213 26.69 11.86 1.72
CA PHE A 213 25.69 11.85 2.77
C PHE A 213 25.77 10.58 3.63
N TYR A 214 25.81 9.39 3.00
CA TYR A 214 25.90 8.12 3.74
C TYR A 214 27.23 7.96 4.48
N LYS A 215 28.35 8.39 3.87
CA LYS A 215 29.66 8.45 4.56
C LYS A 215 29.61 9.36 5.78
N SER A 216 28.95 10.51 5.66
CA SER A 216 28.77 11.47 6.76
C SER A 216 27.86 10.90 7.86
N LEU A 217 26.78 10.20 7.51
CA LEU A 217 25.94 9.47 8.45
C LEU A 217 26.73 8.42 9.23
N LYS A 218 27.59 7.65 8.55
CA LYS A 218 28.48 6.68 9.19
C LYS A 218 29.44 7.36 10.16
N ALA A 219 30.10 8.44 9.73
CA ALA A 219 31.02 9.22 10.57
C ALA A 219 30.29 9.84 11.77
N ASN A 220 29.00 10.16 11.63
CA ASN A 220 28.13 10.68 12.68
C ASN A 220 27.54 9.56 13.58
N GLY A 221 27.96 8.31 13.41
CA GLY A 221 27.58 7.19 14.28
C GLY A 221 26.12 6.70 14.08
N VAL A 222 25.58 6.82 12.85
CA VAL A 222 24.24 6.31 12.56
C VAL A 222 24.15 4.80 12.83
N SER A 223 23.06 4.38 13.49
CA SER A 223 22.74 2.97 13.68
C SER A 223 21.89 2.45 12.51
N VAL A 224 22.23 1.29 11.99
CA VAL A 224 21.43 0.61 10.94
C VAL A 224 20.65 -0.52 11.58
N GLN A 225 19.34 -0.59 11.32
CA GLN A 225 18.45 -1.64 11.80
C GLN A 225 17.82 -2.41 10.64
N GLN A 226 17.28 -3.59 10.92
CA GLN A 226 16.72 -4.46 9.90
C GLN A 226 15.62 -3.76 9.09
N GLY A 227 14.67 -3.07 9.73
CA GLY A 227 13.57 -2.43 9.02
C GLY A 227 12.97 -1.24 9.77
N ASN A 228 12.00 -0.59 9.13
CA ASN A 228 11.36 0.64 9.62
C ASN A 228 10.73 0.49 11.01
N GLY A 229 10.10 -0.65 11.31
CA GLY A 229 9.51 -0.89 12.62
C GLY A 229 10.53 -0.95 13.77
N ALA A 230 11.77 -1.35 13.50
CA ALA A 230 12.85 -1.31 14.50
C ALA A 230 13.36 0.11 14.73
N VAL A 231 13.42 0.91 13.65
CA VAL A 231 13.76 2.35 13.72
C VAL A 231 12.72 3.08 14.56
N GLU A 232 11.42 2.92 14.25
CA GLU A 232 10.33 3.55 14.99
C GLU A 232 10.38 3.22 16.47
N LYS A 233 10.48 1.94 16.82
CA LYS A 233 10.55 1.49 18.22
C LYS A 233 11.72 2.11 18.98
N ALA A 234 12.89 2.26 18.34
CA ALA A 234 14.07 2.84 18.97
C ALA A 234 13.90 4.34 19.26
N VAL A 235 13.26 5.08 18.32
CA VAL A 235 13.00 6.53 18.51
C VAL A 235 11.87 6.73 19.53
N LEU A 236 10.80 5.96 19.43
CA LEU A 236 9.67 6.01 20.36
C LEU A 236 10.11 5.74 21.80
N ALA A 237 11.00 4.76 22.00
CA ALA A 237 11.56 4.42 23.32
C ALA A 237 12.65 5.38 23.82
N GLY A 238 12.98 6.44 23.06
CA GLY A 238 14.05 7.37 23.43
C GLY A 238 15.48 6.79 23.38
N GLN A 239 15.66 5.63 22.71
CA GLN A 239 17.01 5.05 22.51
C GLN A 239 17.82 5.82 21.47
N LYS A 240 17.12 6.43 20.53
CA LYS A 240 17.64 7.36 19.51
C LYS A 240 16.74 8.57 19.42
N SER A 241 17.31 9.73 19.18
CA SER A 241 16.55 10.97 19.14
C SER A 241 15.91 11.22 17.76
N CYS A 242 16.47 10.62 16.69
CA CYS A 242 16.08 10.88 15.33
C CYS A 242 16.27 9.65 14.45
N GLY A 243 15.43 9.48 13.41
CA GLY A 243 15.54 8.38 12.48
C GLY A 243 15.00 8.69 11.10
N ILE A 244 15.48 7.95 10.09
CA ILE A 244 14.88 7.89 8.76
C ILE A 244 13.86 6.76 8.78
N VAL A 245 12.59 7.04 8.45
CA VAL A 245 11.52 6.05 8.58
C VAL A 245 10.36 6.36 7.63
N VAL A 246 9.52 5.37 7.36
CA VAL A 246 8.26 5.55 6.64
C VAL A 246 7.21 6.24 7.52
N ASP A 247 6.39 7.08 6.92
CA ASP A 247 5.47 8.03 7.55
C ASP A 247 4.40 7.39 8.46
N TYR A 248 3.80 6.30 8.02
CA TYR A 248 2.65 5.72 8.70
C TYR A 248 2.94 5.24 10.14
N LEU A 249 4.18 4.88 10.44
CA LEU A 249 4.57 4.44 11.79
C LEU A 249 4.51 5.59 12.79
N PRO A 250 5.33 6.66 12.67
CA PRO A 250 5.30 7.76 13.62
C PRO A 250 3.99 8.56 13.61
N LEU A 251 3.31 8.67 12.45
CA LEU A 251 2.02 9.37 12.40
C LEU A 251 0.94 8.63 13.19
N ARG A 252 0.88 7.30 13.12
CA ARG A 252 -0.04 6.49 13.94
C ARG A 252 0.29 6.60 15.43
N ASP A 253 1.56 6.60 15.80
CA ASP A 253 1.96 6.67 17.21
C ASP A 253 1.79 8.08 17.77
N LYS A 254 2.02 9.13 16.98
CA LYS A 254 1.66 10.51 17.31
C LYS A 254 0.16 10.67 17.57
N ALA A 255 -0.69 10.07 16.71
CA ALA A 255 -2.16 10.07 16.89
C ALA A 255 -2.60 9.41 18.21
N LYS A 256 -1.80 8.48 18.76
CA LYS A 256 -2.00 7.85 20.08
C LYS A 256 -1.41 8.64 21.24
N GLY A 257 -0.83 9.83 20.97
CA GLY A 257 -0.24 10.69 21.99
C GLY A 257 1.23 10.42 22.32
N SER A 258 1.93 9.64 21.50
CA SER A 258 3.36 9.38 21.69
C SER A 258 4.20 10.63 21.39
N PRO A 259 5.34 10.85 22.08
CA PRO A 259 6.18 12.03 21.92
C PRO A 259 7.08 11.93 20.66
N VAL A 260 6.46 11.73 19.52
CA VAL A 260 7.12 11.66 18.20
C VAL A 260 6.52 12.64 17.21
N GLU A 261 7.34 13.11 16.28
CA GLU A 261 6.93 13.95 15.17
C GLU A 261 7.52 13.38 13.88
N PHE A 262 6.71 13.37 12.79
CA PHE A 262 7.17 13.03 11.46
C PHE A 262 7.40 14.29 10.64
N ILE A 263 8.55 14.39 10.01
CA ILE A 263 8.96 15.54 9.21
C ILE A 263 9.08 15.09 7.75
N TYR A 264 8.30 15.71 6.88
CA TYR A 264 8.48 15.62 5.44
C TYR A 264 9.68 16.49 5.06
N PRO A 265 10.78 15.91 4.54
CA PRO A 265 12.01 16.66 4.29
C PRO A 265 11.84 17.77 3.25
N SER A 266 12.55 18.89 3.44
CA SER A 266 12.48 20.04 2.55
C SER A 266 12.97 19.73 1.14
N GLU A 267 13.89 18.79 0.98
CA GLU A 267 14.36 18.29 -0.30
C GLU A 267 13.23 17.56 -1.04
N GLY A 268 12.37 16.89 -0.34
CA GLY A 268 11.25 16.06 -0.75
C GLY A 268 11.27 14.70 -0.06
N SER A 269 10.11 14.07 0.02
CA SER A 269 9.95 12.72 0.55
C SER A 269 10.30 11.68 -0.51
N LEU A 270 10.71 10.51 -0.06
CA LEU A 270 10.95 9.36 -0.92
C LEU A 270 9.71 8.45 -0.83
N SER A 271 8.85 8.52 -1.85
CA SER A 271 7.56 7.83 -1.80
C SER A 271 7.55 6.60 -2.69
N VAL A 272 7.02 5.50 -2.17
CA VAL A 272 6.77 4.25 -2.89
C VAL A 272 5.28 3.92 -2.85
N THR A 273 4.79 3.17 -3.86
CA THR A 273 3.37 2.84 -3.99
C THR A 273 2.99 1.49 -3.38
N GLU A 274 3.94 0.74 -2.86
CA GLU A 274 3.79 -0.65 -2.39
C GLU A 274 2.86 -1.46 -3.31
N PRO A 275 3.36 -1.89 -4.49
CA PRO A 275 2.51 -2.53 -5.49
C PRO A 275 2.04 -3.93 -5.10
N ILE A 276 0.90 -4.32 -5.70
CA ILE A 276 0.41 -5.69 -5.74
C ILE A 276 0.52 -6.24 -7.16
N GLY A 277 0.89 -7.51 -7.29
CA GLY A 277 0.91 -8.24 -8.55
C GLY A 277 0.52 -9.69 -8.38
N ILE A 278 -0.06 -10.29 -9.41
CA ILE A 278 -0.42 -11.70 -9.46
C ILE A 278 0.76 -12.48 -10.04
N VAL A 279 1.10 -13.59 -9.41
CA VAL A 279 2.19 -14.46 -9.89
C VAL A 279 1.76 -15.20 -11.15
N ASN A 280 2.60 -15.15 -12.17
CA ASN A 280 2.33 -15.80 -13.44
C ASN A 280 2.24 -17.32 -13.28
N GLY A 281 1.17 -17.92 -13.84
CA GLY A 281 0.93 -19.35 -13.75
C GLY A 281 0.36 -19.83 -12.42
N THR A 282 -0.15 -18.94 -11.57
CA THR A 282 -0.89 -19.34 -10.35
C THR A 282 -2.10 -20.21 -10.69
N PRO A 283 -2.33 -21.33 -9.95
CA PRO A 283 -3.56 -22.10 -10.10
C PRO A 283 -4.79 -21.42 -9.47
N ASN A 284 -4.60 -20.39 -8.63
CA ASN A 284 -5.61 -19.70 -7.86
C ASN A 284 -5.96 -18.32 -8.45
N GLU A 285 -5.97 -18.24 -9.79
CA GLU A 285 -6.09 -16.96 -10.52
C GLU A 285 -7.36 -16.17 -10.15
N ALA A 286 -8.52 -16.84 -10.03
CA ALA A 286 -9.78 -16.19 -9.69
C ALA A 286 -9.76 -15.55 -8.30
N GLN A 287 -9.19 -16.24 -7.31
CA GLN A 287 -9.05 -15.75 -5.93
C GLN A 287 -8.02 -14.61 -5.87
N ALA A 288 -6.93 -14.73 -6.62
CA ALA A 288 -5.90 -13.70 -6.72
C ALA A 288 -6.46 -12.40 -7.34
N LYS A 289 -7.20 -12.50 -8.43
CA LYS A 289 -7.90 -11.36 -9.06
C LYS A 289 -8.88 -10.70 -8.10
N ALA A 290 -9.69 -11.49 -7.40
CA ALA A 290 -10.66 -10.96 -6.45
C ALA A 290 -9.97 -10.20 -5.30
N PHE A 291 -8.80 -10.66 -4.84
CA PHE A 291 -8.04 -9.96 -3.81
C PHE A 291 -7.43 -8.64 -4.34
N VAL A 292 -6.90 -8.64 -5.56
CA VAL A 292 -6.41 -7.42 -6.23
C VAL A 292 -7.55 -6.41 -6.40
N ASP A 293 -8.69 -6.85 -6.94
CA ASP A 293 -9.87 -5.99 -7.13
C ASP A 293 -10.35 -5.40 -5.81
N PHE A 294 -10.41 -6.22 -4.75
CA PHE A 294 -10.79 -5.73 -3.43
C PHE A 294 -9.83 -4.61 -2.94
N ILE A 295 -8.52 -4.83 -3.02
CA ILE A 295 -7.54 -3.84 -2.54
C ILE A 295 -7.66 -2.52 -3.30
N LEU A 296 -7.95 -2.56 -4.60
CA LEU A 296 -8.09 -1.39 -5.47
C LEU A 296 -9.51 -0.78 -5.44
N SER A 297 -10.50 -1.47 -4.86
CA SER A 297 -11.87 -0.98 -4.72
C SER A 297 -11.98 0.19 -3.74
N ASP A 298 -13.12 0.89 -3.74
CA ASP A 298 -13.41 1.93 -2.76
C ASP A 298 -13.38 1.40 -1.32
N ASP A 299 -13.89 0.17 -1.09
CA ASP A 299 -13.86 -0.47 0.23
C ASP A 299 -12.43 -0.81 0.67
N GLY A 300 -11.61 -1.36 -0.23
CA GLY A 300 -10.19 -1.66 0.04
C GLY A 300 -9.36 -0.40 0.28
N GLN A 301 -9.56 0.63 -0.51
CA GLN A 301 -8.87 1.91 -0.34
C GLN A 301 -9.34 2.67 0.92
N THR A 302 -10.62 2.55 1.29
CA THR A 302 -11.13 3.03 2.57
C THR A 302 -10.48 2.27 3.73
N THR A 303 -10.40 0.95 3.63
CA THR A 303 -9.69 0.12 4.62
C THR A 303 -8.23 0.54 4.73
N THR A 304 -7.55 0.78 3.62
CA THR A 304 -6.17 1.29 3.56
C THR A 304 -6.01 2.61 4.33
N SER A 305 -6.96 3.55 4.15
CA SER A 305 -6.99 4.81 4.90
C SER A 305 -7.23 4.57 6.40
N VAL A 306 -8.20 3.72 6.77
CA VAL A 306 -8.51 3.40 8.18
C VAL A 306 -7.33 2.74 8.89
N ILE A 307 -6.61 1.86 8.21
CA ILE A 307 -5.36 1.27 8.73
C ILE A 307 -4.30 2.36 8.97
N GLY A 308 -4.35 3.48 8.27
CA GLY A 308 -3.42 4.61 8.42
C GLY A 308 -2.35 4.64 7.33
N TYR A 309 -2.76 4.54 6.08
CA TYR A 309 -1.93 4.79 4.90
C TYR A 309 -2.60 5.82 3.98
N THR A 310 -1.83 6.49 3.16
CA THR A 310 -2.36 7.40 2.13
C THR A 310 -2.90 6.59 0.95
N PRO A 311 -4.24 6.60 0.68
CA PRO A 311 -4.84 5.91 -0.44
C PRO A 311 -4.43 6.53 -1.78
N ILE A 312 -4.51 5.75 -2.86
CA ILE A 312 -4.22 6.22 -4.23
C ILE A 312 -5.47 6.45 -5.08
N LYS A 313 -6.63 5.98 -4.63
CA LYS A 313 -7.89 6.13 -5.38
C LYS A 313 -8.52 7.49 -5.13
N SER A 314 -8.86 8.18 -6.20
CA SER A 314 -9.51 9.49 -6.15
C SER A 314 -10.81 9.43 -5.33
N GLY A 315 -11.03 10.44 -4.50
CA GLY A 315 -12.21 10.53 -3.62
C GLY A 315 -12.04 9.87 -2.24
N ILE A 316 -11.05 9.02 -2.04
CA ILE A 316 -10.73 8.44 -0.73
C ILE A 316 -9.74 9.35 -0.01
N LYS A 317 -10.10 9.79 1.19
CA LYS A 317 -9.28 10.73 1.97
C LYS A 317 -8.12 10.02 2.68
N ALA A 318 -6.96 10.67 2.73
CA ALA A 318 -5.88 10.27 3.63
C ALA A 318 -6.31 10.38 5.11
N PRO A 319 -5.72 9.60 6.01
CA PRO A 319 -5.98 9.71 7.45
C PRO A 319 -5.60 11.10 7.98
N GLU A 320 -6.19 11.46 9.12
CA GLU A 320 -5.82 12.71 9.80
C GLU A 320 -4.32 12.74 10.15
N GLY A 321 -3.69 13.87 9.86
CA GLY A 321 -2.24 14.05 10.07
C GLY A 321 -1.35 13.58 8.92
N PHE A 322 -1.90 12.87 7.94
CA PHE A 322 -1.18 12.49 6.73
C PHE A 322 -1.34 13.55 5.64
N LYS A 323 -0.30 13.73 4.84
CA LYS A 323 -0.43 14.50 3.60
C LYS A 323 -1.14 13.68 2.54
N SER A 324 -2.02 14.32 1.78
CA SER A 324 -2.54 13.75 0.54
C SER A 324 -1.43 13.65 -0.52
N VAL A 325 -1.68 12.86 -1.56
CA VAL A 325 -0.71 12.67 -2.66
C VAL A 325 -0.25 13.99 -3.27
N ASP A 326 -1.18 14.93 -3.47
CA ASP A 326 -0.92 16.23 -4.09
C ASP A 326 -0.10 17.18 -3.19
N GLU A 327 -0.06 16.93 -1.88
CA GLU A 327 0.69 17.74 -0.91
C GLU A 327 2.12 17.23 -0.66
N ILE A 328 2.43 16.03 -1.13
CA ILE A 328 3.74 15.41 -0.93
C ILE A 328 4.68 15.85 -2.06
N LYS A 329 5.70 16.64 -1.71
CA LYS A 329 6.81 16.87 -2.63
C LYS A 329 7.68 15.62 -2.67
N ASN A 330 7.74 14.96 -3.83
CA ASN A 330 8.51 13.72 -3.99
C ASN A 330 9.90 13.97 -4.58
N LEU A 331 10.89 13.27 -4.02
CA LEU A 331 12.15 12.97 -4.68
C LEU A 331 11.97 11.66 -5.46
N THR A 332 12.28 11.69 -6.75
CA THR A 332 12.17 10.53 -7.62
C THR A 332 13.41 10.38 -8.47
N TYR A 333 13.62 9.19 -9.00
CA TYR A 333 14.64 8.92 -10.00
C TYR A 333 14.07 7.95 -11.04
N ASP A 334 14.75 7.82 -12.18
CA ASP A 334 14.34 6.92 -13.24
C ASP A 334 14.31 5.47 -12.74
N ILE A 335 13.15 4.81 -12.83
CA ILE A 335 12.93 3.46 -12.32
C ILE A 335 13.83 2.45 -13.02
N SER A 336 14.07 2.59 -14.32
CA SER A 336 14.92 1.68 -15.08
C SER A 336 16.38 1.74 -14.62
N GLU A 337 16.84 2.92 -14.27
CA GLU A 337 18.18 3.10 -13.69
C GLU A 337 18.25 2.55 -12.26
N LEU A 338 17.20 2.73 -11.46
CA LEU A 338 17.14 2.13 -10.12
C LEU A 338 17.18 0.60 -10.17
N VAL A 339 16.47 -0.02 -11.11
CA VAL A 339 16.54 -1.48 -11.33
C VAL A 339 17.97 -1.93 -11.66
N LYS A 340 18.61 -1.27 -12.62
CA LYS A 340 19.98 -1.63 -13.06
C LYS A 340 21.03 -1.51 -11.97
N THR A 341 20.87 -0.53 -11.10
CA THR A 341 21.92 -0.16 -10.13
C THR A 341 21.67 -0.70 -8.72
N ARG A 342 20.46 -1.23 -8.44
CA ARG A 342 20.02 -1.67 -7.12
C ARG A 342 21.03 -2.58 -6.40
N ASP A 343 21.53 -3.60 -7.06
CA ASP A 343 22.44 -4.55 -6.42
C ASP A 343 23.81 -3.92 -6.16
N GLY A 344 24.32 -3.10 -7.08
CA GLY A 344 25.54 -2.33 -6.88
C GLY A 344 25.44 -1.33 -5.72
N ASP A 345 24.31 -0.63 -5.61
CA ASP A 345 24.05 0.30 -4.50
C ASP A 345 23.99 -0.45 -3.16
N LYS A 346 23.34 -1.61 -3.10
CA LYS A 346 23.31 -2.46 -1.89
C LYS A 346 24.70 -3.00 -1.53
N GLU A 347 25.49 -3.38 -2.52
CA GLU A 347 26.88 -3.83 -2.31
C GLU A 347 27.74 -2.70 -1.73
N GLU A 348 27.66 -1.49 -2.29
CA GLU A 348 28.41 -0.34 -1.79
C GLU A 348 27.94 0.06 -0.37
N PHE A 349 26.63 0.00 -0.11
CA PHE A 349 26.11 0.19 1.24
C PHE A 349 26.67 -0.85 2.22
N SER A 350 26.75 -2.12 1.82
CA SER A 350 27.34 -3.19 2.64
C SER A 350 28.83 -2.94 2.93
N LYS A 351 29.61 -2.46 1.96
CA LYS A 351 31.02 -2.08 2.18
C LYS A 351 31.13 -0.91 3.18
N LEU A 352 30.15 0.00 3.15
CA LEU A 352 30.18 1.16 4.02
C LEU A 352 29.71 0.83 5.44
N PHE A 353 28.70 -0.03 5.64
CA PHE A 353 28.04 -0.24 6.95
C PHE A 353 28.14 -1.68 7.48
N GLY A 354 28.63 -2.62 6.69
CA GLY A 354 28.78 -4.04 7.02
C GLY A 354 29.98 -4.39 7.85
#